data_f3ab4a1aefa1a0c185fb44e196fabdf7
#
_entry.id   f3ab4a1aefa1a0c185fb44e196fabdf7
#
_cell.length_a   1.000
_cell.length_b   1.000
_cell.length_c   1.000
_cell.angle_alpha   90.00
_cell.angle_beta   90.00
_cell.angle_gamma   90.00
#
_symmetry.space_group_name_H-M   'P 1'
#
loop_
_entity.id
_entity.type
_entity.pdbx_description
1 polymer ?
#
loop_
_entity_poly.entity_id
_entity_poly.type
_entity_poly.pdbx_seq_one_letter_code
_entity_poly.pdbx_strand_id
1 'polypeptide(L)'
;MELYHFPEDLLQIIGADAGEPGDLRELARAVGELSDLFVGKTPWRAEYAASPDHRRAYLSYYLPVNLPKVQLPLAEWLRGDPLRFAGRILRAIDLGAGPGTALLGLVDWLRRLAPSARPSAVELVAIDQSHENLKDAEALLRRFAARTPEMPLRLEALRCELVAERSELFPMAAAAGRFDLVIAANLLCEVVRESENGFDRAAALIEDAADRLLADSGAILVVEPGLRETARDLHRLRDRWLARGRLHVHAPCLHEAPCPALATTRDWCIADLAWQAPPIVAEIDRLTGLRKGSLKFAYLVLAPAAGTTARATTWRVVSDVLDLKGERRVYLCADGRWIVLSQLKREAADAFADLQRGDLVEIDGMERKGAIFRLSAGARVRIVTEPPAR
;
A
#
# COMPACT_ATOMS: atom_id res chain seq x y z
N MET A 1 3.34 16.14 -5.72
CA MET A 1 2.60 14.92 -6.16
C MET A 1 1.22 15.36 -6.61
N GLU A 2 0.76 14.92 -7.80
CA GLU A 2 -0.58 15.24 -8.26
C GLU A 2 -1.65 14.61 -7.35
N LEU A 3 -2.79 15.29 -7.24
CA LEU A 3 -3.93 14.84 -6.46
C LEU A 3 -4.52 13.59 -7.12
N TYR A 4 -4.61 12.49 -6.37
CA TYR A 4 -5.26 11.28 -6.87
C TYR A 4 -6.77 11.49 -6.96
N HIS A 5 -7.33 11.27 -8.14
CA HIS A 5 -8.77 11.29 -8.37
C HIS A 5 -9.29 9.85 -8.46
N PHE A 6 -10.24 9.49 -7.59
CA PHE A 6 -10.85 8.17 -7.68
C PHE A 6 -11.68 8.05 -8.97
N PRO A 7 -11.48 7.00 -9.79
CA PRO A 7 -12.17 6.86 -11.08
C PRO A 7 -13.69 6.78 -10.92
N GLU A 8 -14.41 7.59 -11.72
CA GLU A 8 -15.86 7.70 -11.62
C GLU A 8 -16.59 6.41 -12.01
N ASP A 9 -16.07 5.68 -13.00
CA ASP A 9 -16.60 4.39 -13.42
C ASP A 9 -16.42 3.29 -12.35
N LEU A 10 -15.37 3.35 -11.54
CA LEU A 10 -15.22 2.48 -10.36
C LEU A 10 -16.26 2.81 -9.29
N LEU A 11 -16.57 4.10 -9.06
CA LEU A 11 -17.65 4.46 -8.14
C LEU A 11 -18.98 3.88 -8.58
N GLN A 12 -19.26 3.86 -9.89
CA GLN A 12 -20.48 3.25 -10.44
C GLN A 12 -20.49 1.72 -10.24
N ILE A 13 -19.35 1.05 -10.43
CA ILE A 13 -19.21 -0.39 -10.19
C ILE A 13 -19.47 -0.70 -8.71
N ILE A 14 -18.83 0.03 -7.81
CA ILE A 14 -18.95 -0.12 -6.36
C ILE A 14 -20.37 0.23 -5.89
N GLY A 15 -20.93 1.32 -6.38
CA GLY A 15 -22.27 1.78 -6.03
C GLY A 15 -23.36 0.78 -6.37
N ALA A 16 -23.20 0.04 -7.46
CA ALA A 16 -24.11 -1.03 -7.84
C ALA A 16 -24.08 -2.21 -6.84
N ASP A 17 -22.91 -2.51 -6.25
CA ASP A 17 -22.77 -3.58 -5.25
C ASP A 17 -23.08 -3.11 -3.83
N ALA A 18 -22.79 -1.86 -3.51
CA ALA A 18 -23.14 -1.26 -2.22
C ALA A 18 -24.67 -1.12 -2.02
N GLY A 19 -25.45 -1.36 -3.06
CA GLY A 19 -26.92 -1.23 -3.06
C GLY A 19 -27.38 0.24 -3.11
N GLU A 20 -28.70 0.45 -3.15
CA GLU A 20 -29.29 1.79 -3.10
C GLU A 20 -28.81 2.51 -1.84
N PRO A 21 -28.53 3.82 -1.88
CA PRO A 21 -28.18 4.59 -0.70
C PRO A 21 -29.37 4.57 0.26
N GLY A 22 -29.35 3.65 1.24
CA GLY A 22 -30.25 3.71 2.38
C GLY A 22 -30.01 4.99 3.20
N ASP A 23 -30.54 5.07 4.40
CA ASP A 23 -30.26 6.21 5.27
C ASP A 23 -28.72 6.35 5.42
N LEU A 24 -28.18 7.45 4.92
CA LEU A 24 -26.75 7.76 5.01
C LEU A 24 -26.24 7.75 6.48
N ARG A 25 -27.10 8.01 7.44
CA ARG A 25 -26.76 7.91 8.86
C ARG A 25 -26.53 6.46 9.31
N GLU A 26 -27.35 5.52 8.80
CA GLU A 26 -27.16 4.09 9.09
C GLU A 26 -25.85 3.60 8.49
N LEU A 27 -25.55 4.00 7.26
CA LEU A 27 -24.27 3.71 6.62
C LEU A 27 -23.09 4.29 7.41
N ALA A 28 -23.18 5.56 7.84
CA ALA A 28 -22.16 6.21 8.66
C ALA A 28 -21.96 5.50 10.01
N ARG A 29 -23.06 5.03 10.65
CA ARG A 29 -22.97 4.24 11.89
C ARG A 29 -22.22 2.93 11.65
N ALA A 30 -22.56 2.17 10.61
CA ALA A 30 -21.88 0.93 10.27
C ALA A 30 -20.39 1.14 9.92
N VAL A 31 -20.05 2.26 9.24
CA VAL A 31 -18.64 2.67 9.01
C VAL A 31 -17.92 2.95 10.33
N GLY A 32 -18.58 3.61 11.28
CA GLY A 32 -18.04 3.88 12.61
C GLY A 32 -17.74 2.59 13.38
N GLU A 33 -18.68 1.63 13.36
CA GLU A 33 -18.52 0.30 13.98
C GLU A 33 -17.32 -0.45 13.39
N LEU A 34 -17.19 -0.47 12.06
CA LEU A 34 -16.03 -1.06 11.38
C LEU A 34 -14.73 -0.31 11.73
N SER A 35 -14.78 1.02 11.84
CA SER A 35 -13.61 1.80 12.25
C SER A 35 -13.10 1.38 13.62
N ASP A 36 -14.01 1.25 14.60
CA ASP A 36 -13.66 0.84 15.96
C ASP A 36 -13.09 -0.59 16.00
N LEU A 37 -13.62 -1.48 15.16
CA LEU A 37 -13.09 -2.84 14.99
C LEU A 37 -11.66 -2.81 14.41
N PHE A 38 -11.44 -2.08 13.30
CA PHE A 38 -10.16 -2.04 12.58
C PHE A 38 -9.04 -1.34 13.37
N VAL A 39 -9.37 -0.36 14.20
CA VAL A 39 -8.39 0.28 15.08
C VAL A 39 -8.21 -0.41 16.45
N GLY A 40 -8.92 -1.53 16.69
CA GLY A 40 -8.79 -2.33 17.90
C GLY A 40 -9.47 -1.74 19.15
N LYS A 41 -10.42 -0.84 19.00
CA LYS A 41 -11.25 -0.34 20.12
C LYS A 41 -12.30 -1.37 20.58
N THR A 42 -12.69 -2.26 19.68
CA THR A 42 -13.57 -3.40 19.97
C THR A 42 -12.83 -4.69 19.65
N PRO A 43 -13.17 -5.82 20.33
CA PRO A 43 -12.56 -7.11 20.03
C PRO A 43 -12.71 -7.47 18.56
N TRP A 44 -11.63 -7.97 17.96
CA TRP A 44 -11.64 -8.40 16.57
C TRP A 44 -12.70 -9.48 16.32
N ARG A 45 -13.44 -9.33 15.23
CA ARG A 45 -14.43 -10.31 14.76
C ARG A 45 -14.21 -10.53 13.27
N ALA A 46 -13.66 -11.68 12.93
CA ALA A 46 -13.49 -12.08 11.52
C ALA A 46 -14.83 -12.13 10.75
N GLU A 47 -15.95 -12.28 11.46
CA GLU A 47 -17.29 -12.44 10.93
C GLU A 47 -17.99 -11.11 10.57
N TYR A 48 -17.30 -9.95 10.62
CA TYR A 48 -17.95 -8.67 10.28
C TYR A 48 -18.60 -8.70 8.88
N ALA A 49 -18.00 -9.45 7.95
CA ALA A 49 -18.51 -9.62 6.59
C ALA A 49 -19.82 -10.42 6.50
N ALA A 50 -20.26 -11.08 7.56
CA ALA A 50 -21.57 -11.73 7.61
C ALA A 50 -22.72 -10.70 7.69
N SER A 51 -22.44 -9.48 8.20
CA SER A 51 -23.42 -8.40 8.24
C SER A 51 -23.52 -7.69 6.88
N PRO A 52 -24.72 -7.64 6.25
CA PRO A 52 -24.93 -6.88 5.02
C PRO A 52 -24.58 -5.38 5.17
N ASP A 53 -24.89 -4.79 6.33
CA ASP A 53 -24.61 -3.38 6.61
C ASP A 53 -23.12 -3.11 6.68
N HIS A 54 -22.35 -3.99 7.31
CA HIS A 54 -20.89 -3.88 7.37
C HIS A 54 -20.26 -4.08 5.98
N ARG A 55 -20.73 -5.03 5.16
CA ARG A 55 -20.25 -5.18 3.79
C ARG A 55 -20.53 -3.93 2.95
N ARG A 56 -21.77 -3.40 3.05
CA ARG A 56 -22.12 -2.15 2.39
C ARG A 56 -21.25 -0.98 2.85
N ALA A 57 -21.00 -0.86 4.16
CA ALA A 57 -20.11 0.13 4.73
C ALA A 57 -18.67 -0.01 4.22
N TYR A 58 -18.17 -1.25 4.12
CA TYR A 58 -16.86 -1.50 3.56
C TYR A 58 -16.78 -1.09 2.08
N LEU A 59 -17.72 -1.51 1.26
CA LEU A 59 -17.74 -1.20 -0.17
C LEU A 59 -17.87 0.31 -0.44
N SER A 60 -18.72 1.01 0.34
CA SER A 60 -18.98 2.44 0.11
C SER A 60 -17.89 3.36 0.65
N TYR A 61 -17.13 2.92 1.67
CA TYR A 61 -16.16 3.78 2.35
C TYR A 61 -14.73 3.21 2.34
N TYR A 62 -14.52 1.97 2.82
CA TYR A 62 -13.17 1.41 2.97
C TYR A 62 -12.55 1.00 1.63
N LEU A 63 -13.34 0.48 0.71
CA LEU A 63 -12.84 0.10 -0.63
C LEU A 63 -12.29 1.31 -1.38
N PRO A 64 -13.02 2.44 -1.53
CA PRO A 64 -12.48 3.65 -2.17
C PRO A 64 -11.23 4.20 -1.46
N VAL A 65 -11.19 4.13 -0.12
CA VAL A 65 -10.05 4.59 0.70
C VAL A 65 -8.82 3.70 0.53
N ASN A 66 -8.99 2.38 0.38
CA ASN A 66 -7.90 1.42 0.37
C ASN A 66 -7.36 1.11 -1.03
N LEU A 67 -8.20 1.18 -2.06
CA LEU A 67 -7.82 0.88 -3.44
C LEU A 67 -6.60 1.70 -3.93
N PRO A 68 -6.53 3.03 -3.76
CA PRO A 68 -5.38 3.82 -4.23
C PRO A 68 -4.06 3.47 -3.53
N LYS A 69 -4.14 2.94 -2.30
CA LYS A 69 -2.95 2.58 -1.52
C LYS A 69 -2.15 1.43 -2.13
N VAL A 70 -2.78 0.59 -2.94
CA VAL A 70 -2.11 -0.50 -3.66
C VAL A 70 -1.41 0.03 -4.92
N GLN A 71 -1.93 1.10 -5.51
CA GLN A 71 -1.42 1.61 -6.78
C GLN A 71 -0.09 2.35 -6.66
N LEU A 72 0.15 3.05 -5.54
CA LEU A 72 1.42 3.75 -5.32
C LEU A 72 2.61 2.78 -5.28
N PRO A 73 2.62 1.71 -4.47
CA PRO A 73 3.74 0.75 -4.47
C PRO A 73 3.89 -0.01 -5.80
N LEU A 74 2.80 -0.27 -6.53
CA LEU A 74 2.88 -0.83 -7.88
C LEU A 74 3.63 0.11 -8.84
N ALA A 75 3.29 1.41 -8.82
CA ALA A 75 3.97 2.41 -9.62
C ALA A 75 5.46 2.54 -9.25
N GLU A 76 5.81 2.46 -7.96
CA GLU A 76 7.20 2.47 -7.52
C GLU A 76 7.97 1.22 -7.97
N TRP A 77 7.36 0.04 -7.87
CA TRP A 77 8.00 -1.21 -8.29
C TRP A 77 8.30 -1.22 -9.79
N LEU A 78 7.37 -0.74 -10.60
CA LEU A 78 7.49 -0.78 -12.06
C LEU A 78 8.22 0.44 -12.66
N ARG A 79 8.66 1.39 -11.82
CA ARG A 79 9.44 2.56 -12.28
C ARG A 79 10.73 2.16 -13.01
N GLY A 80 11.40 1.10 -12.53
CA GLY A 80 12.63 0.59 -13.13
C GLY A 80 12.41 -0.26 -14.38
N ASP A 81 11.19 -0.78 -14.57
CA ASP A 81 10.83 -1.67 -15.68
C ASP A 81 9.33 -1.53 -16.02
N PRO A 82 8.94 -0.44 -16.68
CA PRO A 82 7.51 -0.15 -16.96
C PRO A 82 6.89 -1.12 -17.98
N LEU A 83 7.70 -1.90 -18.70
CA LEU A 83 7.25 -2.89 -19.67
C LEU A 83 7.25 -4.34 -19.13
N ARG A 84 7.49 -4.51 -17.85
CA ARG A 84 7.61 -5.83 -17.18
C ARG A 84 6.50 -6.81 -17.56
N PHE A 85 5.28 -6.35 -17.73
CA PHE A 85 4.12 -7.20 -18.04
C PHE A 85 3.64 -7.08 -19.49
N ALA A 86 4.32 -6.29 -20.30
CA ALA A 86 3.90 -6.02 -21.68
C ALA A 86 3.71 -7.31 -22.49
N GLY A 87 2.48 -7.49 -23.00
CA GLY A 87 2.12 -8.60 -23.91
C GLY A 87 2.14 -10.01 -23.29
N ARG A 88 2.44 -10.16 -21.98
CA ARG A 88 2.42 -11.47 -21.29
C ARG A 88 1.22 -11.58 -20.34
N ILE A 89 0.92 -12.79 -19.89
CA ILE A 89 -0.08 -13.00 -18.84
C ILE A 89 0.54 -12.57 -17.50
N LEU A 90 -0.18 -11.71 -16.76
CA LEU A 90 0.16 -11.37 -15.38
C LEU A 90 -0.65 -12.27 -14.44
N ARG A 91 0.05 -12.90 -13.50
CA ARG A 91 -0.57 -13.74 -12.48
C ARG A 91 -0.40 -13.10 -11.11
N ALA A 92 -1.50 -12.83 -10.42
CA ALA A 92 -1.48 -12.23 -9.09
C ALA A 92 -2.36 -13.01 -8.10
N ILE A 93 -1.90 -13.08 -6.86
CA ILE A 93 -2.65 -13.69 -5.74
C ILE A 93 -2.75 -12.68 -4.61
N ASP A 94 -3.94 -12.57 -4.01
CA ASP A 94 -4.24 -11.67 -2.89
C ASP A 94 -4.58 -12.52 -1.64
N LEU A 95 -3.73 -12.41 -0.65
CA LEU A 95 -3.85 -13.09 0.64
C LEU A 95 -4.70 -12.22 1.58
N GLY A 96 -5.87 -12.71 1.99
CA GLY A 96 -6.84 -11.91 2.74
C GLY A 96 -7.52 -10.88 1.84
N ALA A 97 -7.99 -11.31 0.66
CA ALA A 97 -8.48 -10.42 -0.39
C ALA A 97 -9.69 -9.57 0.03
N GLY A 98 -10.43 -9.97 1.08
CA GLY A 98 -11.68 -9.32 1.41
C GLY A 98 -12.60 -9.26 0.21
N PRO A 99 -13.32 -8.16 -0.04
CA PRO A 99 -14.14 -7.99 -1.23
C PRO A 99 -13.34 -7.63 -2.50
N GLY A 100 -12.05 -7.98 -2.56
CA GLY A 100 -11.22 -7.82 -3.75
C GLY A 100 -10.65 -6.41 -3.98
N THR A 101 -10.55 -5.60 -2.92
CA THR A 101 -10.10 -4.19 -3.01
C THR A 101 -8.73 -4.05 -3.67
N ALA A 102 -7.76 -4.86 -3.26
CA ALA A 102 -6.41 -4.77 -3.80
C ALA A 102 -6.33 -5.30 -5.23
N LEU A 103 -7.07 -6.35 -5.56
CA LEU A 103 -7.17 -6.87 -6.93
C LEU A 103 -7.84 -5.85 -7.86
N LEU A 104 -8.92 -5.20 -7.42
CA LEU A 104 -9.57 -4.14 -8.18
C LEU A 104 -8.62 -2.96 -8.40
N GLY A 105 -7.85 -2.60 -7.37
CA GLY A 105 -6.79 -1.57 -7.45
C GLY A 105 -5.71 -1.92 -8.46
N LEU A 106 -5.28 -3.17 -8.50
CA LEU A 106 -4.30 -3.69 -9.46
C LEU A 106 -4.84 -3.60 -10.90
N VAL A 107 -6.02 -4.14 -11.18
CA VAL A 107 -6.56 -4.17 -12.55
C VAL A 107 -6.94 -2.77 -13.05
N ASP A 108 -7.40 -1.89 -12.17
CA ASP A 108 -7.63 -0.49 -12.49
C ASP A 108 -6.33 0.25 -12.83
N TRP A 109 -5.26 -0.02 -12.09
CA TRP A 109 -3.96 0.54 -12.40
C TRP A 109 -3.42 0.04 -13.74
N LEU A 110 -3.51 -1.27 -14.01
CA LEU A 110 -3.06 -1.89 -15.26
C LEU A 110 -3.78 -1.34 -16.50
N ARG A 111 -5.11 -1.13 -16.44
CA ARG A 111 -5.86 -0.58 -17.58
C ARG A 111 -5.46 0.83 -17.97
N ARG A 112 -4.86 1.59 -17.01
CA ARG A 112 -4.37 2.96 -17.24
C ARG A 112 -2.96 3.03 -17.84
N LEU A 113 -2.25 1.92 -17.90
CA LEU A 113 -0.98 1.84 -18.62
C LEU A 113 -1.20 2.08 -20.12
N ALA A 114 -0.13 2.56 -20.77
CA ALA A 114 -0.12 2.62 -22.23
C ALA A 114 -0.44 1.21 -22.82
N PRO A 115 -1.18 1.09 -23.92
CA PRO A 115 -1.53 -0.22 -24.48
C PRO A 115 -0.35 -1.15 -24.71
N SER A 116 0.81 -0.61 -25.10
CA SER A 116 2.06 -1.36 -25.29
C SER A 116 2.69 -1.90 -24.01
N ALA A 117 2.31 -1.38 -22.85
CA ALA A 117 2.82 -1.79 -21.52
C ALA A 117 1.85 -2.74 -20.80
N ARG A 118 0.62 -2.93 -21.33
CA ARG A 118 -0.39 -3.78 -20.68
C ARG A 118 -0.07 -5.27 -20.82
N PRO A 119 -0.44 -6.07 -19.81
CA PRO A 119 -0.46 -7.52 -19.97
C PRO A 119 -1.47 -7.94 -21.03
N SER A 120 -1.24 -9.08 -21.68
CA SER A 120 -2.19 -9.68 -22.64
C SER A 120 -3.42 -10.29 -21.96
N ALA A 121 -3.28 -10.70 -20.72
CA ALA A 121 -4.37 -11.17 -19.85
C ALA A 121 -3.93 -11.08 -18.39
N VAL A 122 -4.90 -11.11 -17.46
CA VAL A 122 -4.66 -11.09 -16.02
C VAL A 122 -5.36 -12.27 -15.36
N GLU A 123 -4.58 -13.10 -14.66
CA GLU A 123 -5.07 -14.23 -13.87
C GLU A 123 -4.93 -13.89 -12.39
N LEU A 124 -6.04 -13.90 -11.68
CA LEU A 124 -6.15 -13.50 -10.28
C LEU A 124 -6.59 -14.67 -9.43
N VAL A 125 -6.01 -14.77 -8.25
CA VAL A 125 -6.48 -15.65 -7.17
C VAL A 125 -6.78 -14.78 -5.96
N ALA A 126 -8.01 -14.86 -5.45
CA ALA A 126 -8.47 -14.21 -4.23
C ALA A 126 -8.60 -15.26 -3.12
N ILE A 127 -7.92 -15.04 -2.00
CA ILE A 127 -8.01 -15.91 -0.84
C ILE A 127 -8.60 -15.13 0.32
N ASP A 128 -9.67 -15.62 0.92
CA ASP A 128 -10.28 -15.04 2.11
C ASP A 128 -11.05 -16.13 2.90
N GLN A 129 -11.15 -15.99 4.21
CA GLN A 129 -11.94 -16.88 5.03
C GLN A 129 -13.44 -16.66 4.88
N SER A 130 -13.87 -15.45 4.48
CA SER A 130 -15.27 -15.08 4.31
C SER A 130 -15.77 -15.39 2.90
N HIS A 131 -16.73 -16.28 2.82
CA HIS A 131 -17.41 -16.59 1.56
C HIS A 131 -18.13 -15.36 0.97
N GLU A 132 -18.70 -14.52 1.84
CA GLU A 132 -19.42 -13.32 1.40
C GLU A 132 -18.47 -12.28 0.77
N ASN A 133 -17.29 -12.07 1.38
CA ASN A 133 -16.26 -11.22 0.78
C ASN A 133 -15.83 -11.72 -0.60
N LEU A 134 -15.63 -13.03 -0.76
CA LEU A 134 -15.24 -13.61 -2.04
C LEU A 134 -16.33 -13.45 -3.11
N LYS A 135 -17.61 -13.57 -2.75
CA LYS A 135 -18.73 -13.26 -3.67
C LYS A 135 -18.72 -11.79 -4.12
N ASP A 136 -18.49 -10.87 -3.17
CA ASP A 136 -18.40 -9.46 -3.48
C ASP A 136 -17.21 -9.19 -4.42
N ALA A 137 -16.04 -9.82 -4.18
CA ALA A 137 -14.87 -9.72 -5.05
C ALA A 137 -15.15 -10.24 -6.47
N GLU A 138 -15.80 -11.41 -6.60
CA GLU A 138 -16.20 -11.96 -7.90
C GLU A 138 -17.16 -11.04 -8.65
N ALA A 139 -18.15 -10.47 -7.95
CA ALA A 139 -19.12 -9.58 -8.56
C ALA A 139 -18.46 -8.29 -9.06
N LEU A 140 -17.61 -7.66 -8.24
CA LEU A 140 -16.88 -6.44 -8.57
C LEU A 140 -15.94 -6.65 -9.77
N LEU A 141 -15.12 -7.69 -9.74
CA LEU A 141 -14.16 -7.97 -10.83
C LEU A 141 -14.83 -8.39 -12.11
N ARG A 142 -15.97 -9.12 -12.05
CA ARG A 142 -16.78 -9.42 -13.23
C ARG A 142 -17.34 -8.16 -13.88
N ARG A 143 -17.87 -7.22 -13.09
CA ARG A 143 -18.36 -5.93 -13.60
C ARG A 143 -17.25 -5.07 -14.18
N PHE A 144 -16.09 -5.09 -13.56
CA PHE A 144 -14.90 -4.42 -14.09
C PHE A 144 -14.49 -5.03 -15.44
N ALA A 145 -14.37 -6.35 -15.53
CA ALA A 145 -14.00 -7.06 -16.76
C ALA A 145 -14.97 -6.77 -17.93
N ALA A 146 -16.27 -6.67 -17.65
CA ALA A 146 -17.27 -6.32 -18.67
C ALA A 146 -17.07 -4.92 -19.26
N ARG A 147 -16.36 -4.01 -18.56
CA ARG A 147 -16.05 -2.65 -19.00
C ARG A 147 -14.65 -2.50 -19.59
N THR A 148 -13.83 -3.54 -19.51
CA THR A 148 -12.43 -3.56 -20.00
C THR A 148 -12.16 -4.80 -20.85
N PRO A 149 -12.90 -5.01 -21.96
CA PRO A 149 -12.78 -6.22 -22.77
C PRO A 149 -11.41 -6.38 -23.43
N GLU A 150 -10.65 -5.28 -23.57
CA GLU A 150 -9.28 -5.27 -24.10
C GLU A 150 -8.24 -5.89 -23.17
N MET A 151 -8.59 -6.16 -21.91
CA MET A 151 -7.73 -6.81 -20.92
C MET A 151 -8.47 -8.01 -20.30
N PRO A 152 -8.39 -9.20 -20.91
CA PRO A 152 -9.03 -10.40 -20.40
C PRO A 152 -8.65 -10.69 -18.96
N LEU A 153 -9.65 -10.92 -18.11
CA LEU A 153 -9.51 -11.12 -16.68
C LEU A 153 -10.11 -12.47 -16.28
N ARG A 154 -9.35 -13.27 -15.53
CA ARG A 154 -9.83 -14.47 -14.85
C ARG A 154 -9.65 -14.31 -13.37
N LEU A 155 -10.64 -14.69 -12.57
CA LEU A 155 -10.58 -14.75 -11.12
C LEU A 155 -10.92 -16.16 -10.64
N GLU A 156 -10.07 -16.68 -9.76
CA GLU A 156 -10.34 -17.84 -8.93
C GLU A 156 -10.47 -17.37 -7.47
N ALA A 157 -11.56 -17.75 -6.81
CA ALA A 157 -11.82 -17.40 -5.42
C ALA A 157 -11.70 -18.65 -4.55
N LEU A 158 -10.79 -18.62 -3.57
CA LEU A 158 -10.48 -19.73 -2.69
C LEU A 158 -10.81 -19.36 -1.25
N ARG A 159 -11.78 -20.07 -0.65
CA ARG A 159 -12.09 -19.88 0.77
C ARG A 159 -11.07 -20.64 1.61
N CYS A 160 -10.32 -19.91 2.44
CA CYS A 160 -9.31 -20.49 3.29
C CYS A 160 -9.00 -19.57 4.49
N GLU A 161 -8.80 -20.16 5.66
CA GLU A 161 -8.22 -19.48 6.81
C GLU A 161 -6.69 -19.54 6.72
N LEU A 162 -6.10 -18.45 6.22
CA LEU A 162 -4.69 -18.37 5.84
C LEU A 162 -3.70 -18.82 6.90
N VAL A 163 -4.00 -18.58 8.16
CA VAL A 163 -3.06 -18.88 9.24
C VAL A 163 -3.20 -20.31 9.74
N ALA A 164 -4.44 -20.84 9.83
CA ALA A 164 -4.71 -22.21 10.27
C ALA A 164 -4.47 -23.25 9.17
N GLU A 165 -4.85 -22.92 7.92
CA GLU A 165 -4.87 -23.87 6.80
C GLU A 165 -3.72 -23.66 5.80
N ARG A 166 -2.74 -22.82 6.15
CA ARG A 166 -1.61 -22.45 5.30
C ARG A 166 -0.86 -23.63 4.69
N SER A 167 -0.66 -24.71 5.44
CA SER A 167 0.05 -25.90 5.00
C SER A 167 -0.63 -26.63 3.85
N GLU A 168 -1.94 -26.53 3.73
CA GLU A 168 -2.75 -27.16 2.68
C GLU A 168 -2.96 -26.22 1.49
N LEU A 169 -3.21 -24.95 1.77
CA LEU A 169 -3.49 -23.94 0.76
C LEU A 169 -2.31 -23.67 -0.17
N PHE A 170 -1.11 -23.45 0.37
CA PHE A 170 0.03 -23.04 -0.46
C PHE A 170 0.47 -24.11 -1.45
N PRO A 171 0.48 -25.41 -1.14
CA PRO A 171 0.65 -26.46 -2.15
C PRO A 171 -0.42 -26.44 -3.24
N MET A 172 -1.68 -26.21 -2.90
CA MET A 172 -2.77 -26.10 -3.88
C MET A 172 -2.60 -24.91 -4.81
N ALA A 173 -2.35 -23.73 -4.25
CA ALA A 173 -2.11 -22.51 -5.03
C ALA A 173 -0.83 -22.62 -5.90
N ALA A 174 0.23 -23.25 -5.38
CA ALA A 174 1.46 -23.49 -6.11
C ALA A 174 1.30 -24.51 -7.25
N ALA A 175 0.37 -25.45 -7.17
CA ALA A 175 0.06 -26.38 -8.25
C ALA A 175 -0.47 -25.66 -9.51
N ALA A 176 -1.10 -24.51 -9.36
CA ALA A 176 -1.52 -23.65 -10.45
C ALA A 176 -0.33 -22.89 -11.10
N GLY A 177 0.89 -22.96 -10.51
CA GLY A 177 2.08 -22.25 -10.93
C GLY A 177 2.41 -21.05 -10.05
N ARG A 178 3.55 -20.40 -10.28
CA ARG A 178 4.00 -19.24 -9.50
C ARG A 178 3.35 -17.95 -9.97
N PHE A 179 3.32 -16.95 -9.06
CA PHE A 179 2.69 -15.66 -9.28
C PHE A 179 3.73 -14.56 -9.49
N ASP A 180 3.45 -13.66 -10.41
CA ASP A 180 4.25 -12.44 -10.61
C ASP A 180 4.07 -11.45 -9.45
N LEU A 181 2.88 -11.49 -8.82
CA LEU A 181 2.55 -10.59 -7.70
C LEU A 181 1.80 -11.35 -6.60
N VAL A 182 2.33 -11.28 -5.39
CA VAL A 182 1.65 -11.70 -4.17
C VAL A 182 1.27 -10.44 -3.39
N ILE A 183 0.01 -10.29 -3.06
CA ILE A 183 -0.50 -9.11 -2.34
C ILE A 183 -0.93 -9.54 -0.94
N ALA A 184 -0.61 -8.71 0.06
CA ALA A 184 -1.13 -8.79 1.42
C ALA A 184 -1.49 -7.37 1.87
N ALA A 185 -2.77 -7.02 1.80
CA ALA A 185 -3.24 -5.67 2.07
C ALA A 185 -4.16 -5.62 3.29
N ASN A 186 -3.76 -4.91 4.34
CA ASN A 186 -4.43 -4.82 5.65
C ASN A 186 -4.62 -6.19 6.35
N LEU A 187 -3.78 -7.16 6.03
CA LEU A 187 -3.83 -8.53 6.54
C LEU A 187 -2.94 -8.74 7.75
N LEU A 188 -1.67 -8.31 7.65
CA LEU A 188 -0.67 -8.67 8.67
C LEU A 188 -0.98 -8.02 10.01
N CYS A 189 -1.54 -6.83 10.04
CA CYS A 189 -1.98 -6.17 11.27
C CYS A 189 -3.09 -6.96 11.99
N GLU A 190 -3.92 -7.68 11.26
CA GLU A 190 -4.94 -8.57 11.82
C GLU A 190 -4.29 -9.80 12.43
N VAL A 191 -3.43 -10.49 11.66
CA VAL A 191 -2.69 -11.67 12.11
C VAL A 191 -1.84 -11.36 13.36
N VAL A 192 -1.16 -10.20 13.39
CA VAL A 192 -0.36 -9.79 14.56
C VAL A 192 -1.22 -9.62 15.81
N ARG A 193 -2.45 -9.12 15.67
CA ARG A 193 -3.36 -8.85 16.80
C ARG A 193 -4.11 -10.07 17.31
N GLU A 194 -4.24 -11.12 16.50
CA GLU A 194 -5.02 -12.30 16.85
C GLU A 194 -4.48 -13.11 18.02
N SER A 195 -3.15 -13.09 18.24
CA SER A 195 -2.52 -13.94 19.26
C SER A 195 -1.15 -13.40 19.69
N GLU A 196 -0.67 -13.87 20.84
CA GLU A 196 0.66 -13.52 21.37
C GLU A 196 1.80 -13.86 20.40
N ASN A 197 1.66 -14.93 19.60
CA ASN A 197 2.63 -15.28 18.56
C ASN A 197 2.26 -14.76 17.18
N GLY A 198 1.32 -13.82 17.08
CA GLY A 198 0.82 -13.26 15.82
C GLY A 198 1.91 -12.64 14.96
N PHE A 199 2.91 -11.98 15.58
CA PHE A 199 4.06 -11.45 14.86
C PHE A 199 4.86 -12.52 14.11
N ASP A 200 5.13 -13.66 14.76
CA ASP A 200 5.84 -14.77 14.13
C ASP A 200 5.00 -15.44 13.05
N ARG A 201 3.69 -15.53 13.25
CA ARG A 201 2.74 -16.05 12.26
C ARG A 201 2.68 -15.16 11.01
N ALA A 202 2.61 -13.85 11.19
CA ALA A 202 2.66 -12.87 10.10
C ALA A 202 3.97 -12.95 9.32
N ALA A 203 5.10 -13.07 10.03
CA ALA A 203 6.40 -13.23 9.37
C ALA A 203 6.45 -14.51 8.54
N ALA A 204 6.05 -15.64 9.11
CA ALA A 204 6.07 -16.94 8.45
C ALA A 204 5.11 -17.02 7.26
N LEU A 205 3.97 -16.31 7.30
CA LEU A 205 3.03 -16.25 6.18
C LEU A 205 3.69 -15.68 4.92
N ILE A 206 4.42 -14.59 5.04
CA ILE A 206 5.11 -13.96 3.90
C ILE A 206 6.34 -14.77 3.47
N GLU A 207 7.07 -15.39 4.41
CA GLU A 207 8.18 -16.28 4.10
C GLU A 207 7.74 -17.49 3.27
N ASP A 208 6.66 -18.15 3.69
CA ASP A 208 6.09 -19.27 2.94
C ASP A 208 5.53 -18.83 1.58
N ALA A 209 4.90 -17.64 1.51
CA ALA A 209 4.42 -17.09 0.24
C ALA A 209 5.59 -16.82 -0.73
N ALA A 210 6.71 -16.29 -0.24
CA ALA A 210 7.91 -16.08 -1.01
C ALA A 210 8.49 -17.40 -1.56
N ASP A 211 8.51 -18.43 -0.72
CA ASP A 211 9.10 -19.73 -1.07
C ASP A 211 8.24 -20.54 -2.03
N ARG A 212 6.94 -20.50 -1.88
CA ARG A 212 6.00 -21.42 -2.54
C ARG A 212 5.19 -20.80 -3.67
N LEU A 213 4.87 -19.51 -3.57
CA LEU A 213 3.96 -18.83 -4.50
C LEU A 213 4.67 -17.87 -5.45
N LEU A 214 5.74 -17.20 -5.00
CA LEU A 214 6.36 -16.13 -5.76
C LEU A 214 7.22 -16.66 -6.92
N ALA A 215 7.06 -16.06 -8.10
CA ALA A 215 7.97 -16.27 -9.23
C ALA A 215 9.34 -15.60 -8.96
N ASP A 216 10.40 -16.09 -9.60
CA ASP A 216 11.76 -15.57 -9.39
C ASP A 216 11.90 -14.08 -9.75
N SER A 217 11.12 -13.61 -10.73
CA SER A 217 11.03 -12.19 -11.12
C SER A 217 9.83 -11.45 -10.50
N GLY A 218 9.09 -12.11 -9.61
CA GLY A 218 7.90 -11.56 -8.97
C GLY A 218 8.19 -10.64 -7.82
N ALA A 219 7.13 -10.05 -7.24
CA ALA A 219 7.21 -9.26 -6.03
C ALA A 219 6.08 -9.56 -5.04
N ILE A 220 6.35 -9.32 -3.76
CA ILE A 220 5.35 -9.30 -2.69
C ILE A 220 5.05 -7.84 -2.38
N LEU A 221 3.78 -7.50 -2.43
CA LEU A 221 3.25 -6.20 -2.08
C LEU A 221 2.54 -6.28 -0.74
N VAL A 222 3.09 -5.62 0.28
CA VAL A 222 2.46 -5.49 1.59
C VAL A 222 1.99 -4.06 1.77
N VAL A 223 0.72 -3.89 2.13
CA VAL A 223 0.12 -2.58 2.45
C VAL A 223 -0.61 -2.68 3.78
N GLU A 224 -0.27 -1.79 4.73
CA GLU A 224 -0.82 -1.82 6.08
C GLU A 224 -1.31 -0.42 6.52
N PRO A 225 -2.24 -0.33 7.48
CA PRO A 225 -2.69 0.96 8.00
C PRO A 225 -1.53 1.82 8.51
N GLY A 226 -1.61 3.13 8.28
CA GLY A 226 -0.58 4.10 8.71
C GLY A 226 -0.58 4.42 10.21
N LEU A 227 -1.15 3.54 11.04
CA LEU A 227 -1.10 3.66 12.50
C LEU A 227 0.31 3.36 13.01
N ARG A 228 0.73 4.03 14.10
CA ARG A 228 2.09 3.89 14.62
C ARG A 228 2.45 2.44 14.94
N GLU A 229 1.60 1.73 15.66
CA GLU A 229 1.84 0.35 16.06
C GLU A 229 1.96 -0.56 14.83
N THR A 230 0.99 -0.51 13.94
CA THR A 230 0.94 -1.32 12.72
C THR A 230 2.14 -1.04 11.79
N ALA A 231 2.46 0.24 11.57
CA ALA A 231 3.61 0.60 10.75
C ALA A 231 4.92 0.13 11.37
N ARG A 232 5.06 0.21 12.70
CA ARG A 232 6.26 -0.27 13.40
C ARG A 232 6.39 -1.79 13.36
N ASP A 233 5.28 -2.52 13.44
CA ASP A 233 5.29 -3.97 13.26
C ASP A 233 5.73 -4.33 11.83
N LEU A 234 5.23 -3.62 10.81
CA LEU A 234 5.70 -3.82 9.45
C LEU A 234 7.21 -3.52 9.30
N HIS A 235 7.76 -2.50 10.00
CA HIS A 235 9.20 -2.22 9.97
C HIS A 235 10.02 -3.34 10.64
N ARG A 236 9.53 -3.94 11.72
CA ARG A 236 10.18 -5.09 12.37
C ARG A 236 10.12 -6.34 11.48
N LEU A 237 8.97 -6.59 10.84
CA LEU A 237 8.80 -7.67 9.87
C LEU A 237 9.75 -7.50 8.69
N ARG A 238 9.87 -6.27 8.15
CA ARG A 238 10.85 -5.93 7.11
C ARG A 238 12.27 -6.34 7.51
N ASP A 239 12.72 -5.89 8.67
CA ASP A 239 14.09 -6.16 9.14
C ASP A 239 14.33 -7.67 9.31
N ARG A 240 13.32 -8.41 9.80
CA ARG A 240 13.35 -9.87 9.90
C ARG A 240 13.46 -10.56 8.54
N TRP A 241 12.64 -10.17 7.56
CA TRP A 241 12.67 -10.77 6.23
C TRP A 241 13.97 -10.50 5.49
N LEU A 242 14.50 -9.27 5.58
CA LEU A 242 15.77 -8.92 4.96
C LEU A 242 16.95 -9.66 5.61
N ALA A 243 16.94 -9.83 6.93
CA ALA A 243 17.99 -10.59 7.64
C ALA A 243 18.09 -12.06 7.21
N ARG A 244 17.03 -12.63 6.61
CA ARG A 244 17.03 -13.99 6.05
C ARG A 244 17.67 -14.08 4.66
N GLY A 245 17.89 -12.94 3.99
CA GLY A 245 18.60 -12.85 2.72
C GLY A 245 17.88 -13.45 1.51
N ARG A 246 16.57 -13.76 1.61
CA ARG A 246 15.77 -14.28 0.50
C ARG A 246 14.94 -13.23 -0.22
N LEU A 247 14.62 -12.16 0.48
CA LEU A 247 13.86 -11.04 -0.03
C LEU A 247 14.68 -9.77 0.10
N HIS A 248 14.57 -8.93 -0.89
CA HIS A 248 15.17 -7.61 -0.98
C HIS A 248 14.06 -6.55 -1.04
N VAL A 249 14.30 -5.38 -0.43
CA VAL A 249 13.32 -4.30 -0.49
C VAL A 249 13.52 -3.46 -1.74
N HIS A 250 12.44 -3.27 -2.52
CA HIS A 250 12.42 -2.42 -3.72
C HIS A 250 11.81 -1.05 -3.46
N ALA A 251 10.82 -0.99 -2.55
CA ALA A 251 10.15 0.24 -2.13
C ALA A 251 9.54 0.08 -0.73
N PRO A 252 9.36 1.16 0.02
CA PRO A 252 9.81 2.52 -0.21
C PRO A 252 11.28 2.75 0.17
N CYS A 253 11.92 1.76 0.84
CA CYS A 253 13.26 1.91 1.39
C CYS A 253 14.33 1.89 0.29
N LEU A 254 15.35 2.74 0.44
CA LEU A 254 16.49 2.82 -0.44
C LEU A 254 17.69 2.01 0.07
N HIS A 255 17.51 1.23 1.13
CA HIS A 255 18.55 0.47 1.82
C HIS A 255 17.98 -0.77 2.48
N GLU A 256 18.85 -1.74 2.79
CA GLU A 256 18.52 -2.97 3.49
C GLU A 256 19.03 -3.00 4.94
N ALA A 257 19.77 -1.99 5.38
CA ALA A 257 20.15 -1.82 6.78
C ALA A 257 18.91 -1.78 7.69
N PRO A 258 19.04 -2.08 9.00
CA PRO A 258 17.93 -1.99 9.95
C PRO A 258 17.17 -0.67 9.84
N CYS A 259 15.85 -0.72 10.01
CA CYS A 259 14.98 0.45 9.82
C CYS A 259 15.29 1.54 10.87
N PRO A 260 15.74 2.74 10.48
CA PRO A 260 16.08 3.80 11.43
C PRO A 260 14.87 4.35 12.19
N ALA A 261 13.65 4.16 11.70
CA ALA A 261 12.43 4.51 12.43
C ALA A 261 12.27 3.70 13.75
N LEU A 262 12.90 2.54 13.84
CA LEU A 262 12.87 1.71 15.04
C LEU A 262 13.90 2.10 16.11
N ALA A 263 14.81 3.01 15.79
CA ALA A 263 15.82 3.50 16.76
C ALA A 263 15.19 4.23 17.95
N THR A 264 13.99 4.75 17.80
CA THR A 264 13.20 5.34 18.89
C THR A 264 11.87 4.61 19.05
N THR A 265 11.17 4.83 20.16
CA THR A 265 9.82 4.28 20.38
C THR A 265 8.71 5.15 19.76
N ARG A 266 9.05 6.36 19.30
CA ARG A 266 8.08 7.38 18.85
C ARG A 266 7.93 7.45 17.34
N ASP A 267 9.00 7.12 16.61
CA ASP A 267 9.06 7.31 15.17
C ASP A 267 8.46 6.13 14.40
N TRP A 268 7.84 6.43 13.27
CA TRP A 268 7.39 5.45 12.29
C TRP A 268 7.36 6.09 10.89
N CYS A 269 7.51 5.26 9.86
CA CYS A 269 7.52 5.68 8.47
C CYS A 269 6.22 5.26 7.78
N ILE A 270 5.60 6.19 7.06
CA ILE A 270 4.38 5.97 6.28
C ILE A 270 4.44 6.75 4.97
N ALA A 271 3.66 6.32 3.99
CA ALA A 271 3.25 7.12 2.85
C ALA A 271 2.05 7.99 3.23
N ASP A 272 1.91 9.11 2.55
CA ASP A 272 0.76 10.00 2.64
C ASP A 272 0.37 10.44 1.22
N LEU A 273 -0.68 9.81 0.69
CA LEU A 273 -1.15 10.06 -0.66
C LEU A 273 -2.23 11.14 -0.64
N ALA A 274 -1.94 12.27 -1.28
CA ALA A 274 -2.94 13.32 -1.50
C ALA A 274 -4.01 12.82 -2.48
N TRP A 275 -5.28 12.96 -2.13
CA TRP A 275 -6.39 12.53 -2.96
C TRP A 275 -7.61 13.42 -2.82
N GLN A 276 -8.47 13.38 -3.82
CA GLN A 276 -9.81 13.93 -3.73
C GLN A 276 -10.76 12.81 -3.31
N ALA A 277 -11.25 12.90 -2.09
CA ALA A 277 -12.22 11.93 -1.58
C ALA A 277 -13.50 11.93 -2.41
N PRO A 278 -14.06 10.76 -2.80
CA PRO A 278 -15.37 10.69 -3.38
C PRO A 278 -16.44 11.35 -2.48
N PRO A 279 -17.50 11.95 -3.05
CA PRO A 279 -18.54 12.65 -2.27
C PRO A 279 -19.11 11.80 -1.13
N ILE A 280 -19.37 10.51 -1.36
CA ILE A 280 -19.87 9.58 -0.33
C ILE A 280 -18.89 9.43 0.83
N VAL A 281 -17.59 9.35 0.58
CA VAL A 281 -16.56 9.24 1.62
C VAL A 281 -16.47 10.54 2.41
N ALA A 282 -16.47 11.68 1.74
CA ALA A 282 -16.42 13.00 2.39
C ALA A 282 -17.63 13.22 3.31
N GLU A 283 -18.83 12.81 2.89
CA GLU A 283 -20.04 12.95 3.69
C GLU A 283 -20.04 12.00 4.90
N ILE A 284 -19.57 10.77 4.75
CA ILE A 284 -19.38 9.83 5.86
C ILE A 284 -18.34 10.37 6.86
N ASP A 285 -17.22 10.94 6.39
CA ASP A 285 -16.23 11.59 7.25
C ASP A 285 -16.87 12.71 8.10
N ARG A 286 -17.74 13.51 7.49
CA ARG A 286 -18.47 14.58 8.18
C ARG A 286 -19.40 14.05 9.28
N LEU A 287 -20.08 12.92 9.04
CA LEU A 287 -21.02 12.30 9.98
C LEU A 287 -20.33 11.53 11.10
N THR A 288 -19.19 10.89 10.82
CA THR A 288 -18.48 10.02 11.77
C THR A 288 -17.35 10.72 12.51
N GLY A 289 -16.87 11.86 12.02
CA GLY A 289 -15.65 12.51 12.49
C GLY A 289 -14.35 11.82 12.03
N LEU A 290 -14.43 10.79 11.18
CA LEU A 290 -13.27 10.21 10.51
C LEU A 290 -12.67 11.26 9.56
N ARG A 291 -11.39 11.11 9.24
CA ARG A 291 -10.66 12.09 8.41
C ARG A 291 -9.82 11.38 7.37
N LYS A 292 -10.33 11.32 6.15
CA LYS A 292 -9.63 10.78 4.98
C LYS A 292 -9.25 11.89 3.98
N GLY A 293 -8.85 13.06 4.48
CA GLY A 293 -8.37 14.15 3.62
C GLY A 293 -7.06 13.81 2.89
N SER A 294 -6.30 12.85 3.42
CA SER A 294 -5.20 12.17 2.74
C SER A 294 -5.18 10.70 3.14
N LEU A 295 -4.56 9.85 2.31
CA LEU A 295 -4.49 8.41 2.55
C LEU A 295 -3.15 8.04 3.16
N LYS A 296 -3.15 7.76 4.47
CA LYS A 296 -1.95 7.37 5.23
C LYS A 296 -1.87 5.85 5.36
N PHE A 297 -0.73 5.29 4.97
CA PHE A 297 -0.48 3.84 5.00
C PHE A 297 1.02 3.54 5.06
N ALA A 298 1.37 2.36 5.55
CA ALA A 298 2.71 1.80 5.43
C ALA A 298 2.70 0.75 4.32
N TYR A 299 3.81 0.58 3.60
CA TYR A 299 3.90 -0.45 2.56
C TYR A 299 5.33 -0.94 2.38
N LEU A 300 5.45 -2.11 1.78
CA LEU A 300 6.70 -2.69 1.30
C LEU A 300 6.46 -3.36 -0.05
N VAL A 301 7.43 -3.21 -0.92
CA VAL A 301 7.61 -4.06 -2.11
C VAL A 301 8.86 -4.87 -1.91
N LEU A 302 8.71 -6.19 -1.87
CA LEU A 302 9.78 -7.14 -1.63
C LEU A 302 9.91 -8.08 -2.83
N ALA A 303 11.12 -8.41 -3.24
CA ALA A 303 11.36 -9.35 -4.34
C ALA A 303 12.60 -10.23 -4.07
N PRO A 304 12.71 -11.41 -4.72
CA PRO A 304 13.88 -12.28 -4.56
C PRO A 304 15.18 -11.68 -5.11
N ALA A 305 15.08 -10.87 -6.17
CA ALA A 305 16.24 -10.17 -6.73
C ALA A 305 16.42 -8.82 -6.06
N ALA A 306 17.66 -8.43 -5.79
CA ALA A 306 17.96 -7.10 -5.28
C ALA A 306 17.50 -6.01 -6.27
N GLY A 307 16.90 -4.96 -5.75
CA GLY A 307 16.55 -3.78 -6.54
C GLY A 307 17.78 -3.04 -7.04
N THR A 308 17.57 -2.12 -7.97
CA THR A 308 18.64 -1.19 -8.36
C THR A 308 19.01 -0.33 -7.16
N THR A 309 20.28 -0.39 -6.74
CA THR A 309 20.77 0.46 -5.65
C THR A 309 20.59 1.93 -6.01
N ALA A 310 19.89 2.66 -5.14
CA ALA A 310 19.79 4.11 -5.26
C ALA A 310 21.21 4.71 -5.27
N ARG A 311 21.40 5.81 -6.00
CA ARG A 311 22.66 6.55 -5.97
C ARG A 311 22.94 7.02 -4.54
N ALA A 312 24.20 7.08 -4.15
CA ALA A 312 24.61 7.50 -2.80
C ALA A 312 24.11 8.89 -2.40
N THR A 313 23.70 9.71 -3.37
CA THR A 313 23.14 11.04 -3.17
C THR A 313 21.60 11.08 -3.12
N THR A 314 20.92 9.92 -3.26
CA THR A 314 19.46 9.84 -3.28
C THR A 314 18.90 9.60 -1.88
N TRP A 315 17.90 10.38 -1.50
CA TRP A 315 17.20 10.31 -0.23
C TRP A 315 15.69 10.17 -0.43
N ARG A 316 15.03 9.46 0.50
CA ARG A 316 13.57 9.45 0.60
C ARG A 316 13.13 10.52 1.60
N VAL A 317 12.21 11.38 1.20
CA VAL A 317 11.53 12.30 2.11
C VAL A 317 10.52 11.51 2.95
N VAL A 318 10.68 11.55 4.29
CA VAL A 318 9.86 10.74 5.22
C VAL A 318 9.01 11.58 6.17
N SER A 319 8.98 12.88 5.98
CA SER A 319 8.09 13.80 6.72
C SER A 319 7.51 14.85 5.79
N ASP A 320 6.49 15.56 6.28
CA ASP A 320 6.09 16.83 5.68
C ASP A 320 7.18 17.88 5.94
N VAL A 321 7.19 18.96 5.15
CA VAL A 321 8.08 20.10 5.41
C VAL A 321 7.57 20.85 6.64
N LEU A 322 8.41 20.94 7.65
CA LEU A 322 8.13 21.69 8.88
C LEU A 322 8.54 23.15 8.67
N ASP A 323 7.55 24.04 8.63
CA ASP A 323 7.78 25.48 8.52
C ASP A 323 8.01 26.10 9.91
N LEU A 324 9.27 26.41 10.24
CA LEU A 324 9.69 26.98 11.51
C LEU A 324 10.06 28.47 11.37
N LYS A 325 10.22 29.16 12.50
CA LYS A 325 10.66 30.54 12.48
C LYS A 325 12.10 30.64 11.95
N GLY A 326 12.26 31.18 10.74
CA GLY A 326 13.56 31.41 10.09
C GLY A 326 14.13 30.24 9.29
N GLU A 327 13.61 29.05 9.42
CA GLU A 327 14.05 27.88 8.63
C GLU A 327 12.90 26.92 8.31
N ARG A 328 13.11 26.06 7.31
CA ARG A 328 12.29 24.88 7.02
C ARG A 328 13.09 23.64 7.33
N ARG A 329 12.42 22.57 7.76
CA ARG A 329 13.05 21.28 8.03
C ARG A 329 12.27 20.16 7.37
N VAL A 330 12.98 19.11 6.97
CA VAL A 330 12.41 17.85 6.48
C VAL A 330 13.24 16.69 7.02
N TYR A 331 12.60 15.54 7.23
CA TYR A 331 13.30 14.30 7.56
C TYR A 331 13.55 13.51 6.30
N LEU A 332 14.77 13.00 6.15
CA LEU A 332 15.22 12.22 5.02
C LEU A 332 15.72 10.85 5.50
N CYS A 333 15.48 9.82 4.69
CA CYS A 333 15.93 8.45 4.95
C CYS A 333 16.74 7.91 3.78
N ALA A 334 17.94 7.43 4.06
CA ALA A 334 18.76 6.63 3.15
C ALA A 334 19.86 5.93 3.95
N ASP A 335 20.39 4.83 3.42
CA ASP A 335 21.56 4.14 3.94
C ASP A 335 21.49 3.84 5.46
N GLY A 336 20.29 3.39 5.91
CA GLY A 336 20.03 3.07 7.32
C GLY A 336 20.00 4.29 8.26
N ARG A 337 19.92 5.50 7.74
CA ARG A 337 19.95 6.73 8.55
C ARG A 337 18.72 7.59 8.30
N TRP A 338 18.18 8.15 9.40
CA TRP A 338 17.31 9.30 9.36
C TRP A 338 18.11 10.54 9.70
N ILE A 339 18.01 11.54 8.83
CA ILE A 339 18.62 12.85 9.06
C ILE A 339 17.56 13.94 9.01
N VAL A 340 17.81 15.01 9.73
CA VAL A 340 17.06 16.26 9.59
C VAL A 340 17.85 17.15 8.65
N LEU A 341 17.23 17.54 7.54
CA LEU A 341 17.75 18.55 6.64
C LEU A 341 17.04 19.87 6.89
N SER A 342 17.81 20.95 7.05
CA SER A 342 17.29 22.31 7.22
C SER A 342 17.69 23.22 6.08
N GLN A 343 16.82 24.19 5.78
CA GLN A 343 17.07 25.31 4.88
C GLN A 343 16.70 26.61 5.57
N LEU A 344 17.58 27.59 5.54
CA LEU A 344 17.25 28.92 6.03
C LEU A 344 16.31 29.63 5.02
N LYS A 345 15.22 30.22 5.50
CA LYS A 345 14.22 30.88 4.63
C LYS A 345 14.82 32.03 3.80
N ARG A 346 15.87 32.69 4.31
CA ARG A 346 16.59 33.75 3.58
C ARG A 346 17.46 33.22 2.43
N GLU A 347 17.74 31.92 2.41
CA GLU A 347 18.56 31.23 1.42
C GLU A 347 17.72 30.28 0.57
N ALA A 348 16.44 30.63 0.33
CA ALA A 348 15.46 29.73 -0.26
C ALA A 348 15.90 29.20 -1.63
N ALA A 349 16.03 27.88 -1.73
CA ALA A 349 15.96 27.14 -2.99
C ALA A 349 14.52 26.69 -3.17
N ASP A 350 13.92 27.01 -4.30
CA ASP A 350 12.48 26.85 -4.54
C ASP A 350 11.97 25.41 -4.32
N ALA A 351 12.74 24.40 -4.75
CA ALA A 351 12.35 23.00 -4.63
C ALA A 351 12.20 22.47 -3.19
N PHE A 352 12.84 23.09 -2.18
CA PHE A 352 12.75 22.61 -0.80
C PHE A 352 11.35 22.80 -0.18
N ALA A 353 10.68 23.88 -0.54
CA ALA A 353 9.34 24.18 -0.06
C ALA A 353 8.28 23.21 -0.60
N ASP A 354 8.55 22.67 -1.79
CA ASP A 354 7.65 21.80 -2.54
C ASP A 354 7.84 20.30 -2.21
N LEU A 355 8.83 19.97 -1.36
CA LEU A 355 9.09 18.60 -0.97
C LEU A 355 7.89 17.98 -0.27
N GLN A 356 7.53 16.78 -0.68
CA GLN A 356 6.44 16.01 -0.11
C GLN A 356 6.94 14.66 0.41
N ARG A 357 6.25 14.15 1.41
CA ARG A 357 6.50 12.81 1.92
C ARG A 357 6.40 11.78 0.78
N GLY A 358 7.40 10.91 0.68
CA GLY A 358 7.51 9.92 -0.38
C GLY A 358 8.37 10.34 -1.56
N ASP A 359 8.70 11.63 -1.70
CA ASP A 359 9.58 12.07 -2.79
C ASP A 359 10.96 11.42 -2.68
N LEU A 360 11.51 11.10 -3.84
CA LEU A 360 12.92 10.80 -3.99
C LEU A 360 13.64 12.08 -4.38
N VAL A 361 14.71 12.42 -3.65
CA VAL A 361 15.47 13.64 -3.88
C VAL A 361 16.95 13.34 -4.00
N GLU A 362 17.58 13.98 -4.95
CA GLU A 362 19.04 14.09 -5.00
C GLU A 362 19.44 15.45 -4.44
N ILE A 363 20.40 15.44 -3.51
CA ILE A 363 20.85 16.63 -2.82
C ILE A 363 22.35 16.75 -2.96
N ASP A 364 22.76 17.90 -3.47
CA ASP A 364 24.15 18.32 -3.57
C ASP A 364 24.35 19.55 -2.67
N GLY A 365 25.38 19.53 -1.84
CA GLY A 365 25.69 20.64 -0.96
C GLY A 365 24.97 20.57 0.41
N MET A 366 25.11 19.47 1.13
CA MET A 366 24.71 19.35 2.54
C MET A 366 25.91 19.50 3.47
N GLU A 367 25.79 20.34 4.47
CA GLU A 367 26.77 20.50 5.54
C GLU A 367 26.21 20.03 6.90
N ARG A 368 27.02 19.32 7.68
CA ARG A 368 26.62 18.94 9.03
C ARG A 368 26.71 20.16 9.96
N LYS A 369 25.63 20.45 10.68
CA LYS A 369 25.52 21.50 11.69
C LYS A 369 25.02 20.90 13.01
N GLY A 370 25.93 20.38 13.82
CA GLY A 370 25.60 19.67 15.06
C GLY A 370 24.84 18.37 14.78
N ALA A 371 23.60 18.26 15.28
CA ALA A 371 22.73 17.09 15.10
C ALA A 371 21.94 17.07 13.80
N ILE A 372 21.95 18.14 13.01
CA ILE A 372 21.19 18.26 11.74
C ILE A 372 22.14 18.54 10.57
N PHE A 373 21.62 18.34 9.36
CA PHE A 373 22.26 18.80 8.13
C PHE A 373 21.58 20.07 7.67
N ARG A 374 22.34 20.94 7.02
CA ARG A 374 21.86 22.19 6.42
C ARG A 374 22.27 22.25 4.96
N LEU A 375 21.38 22.76 4.12
CA LEU A 375 21.76 23.10 2.76
C LEU A 375 22.78 24.24 2.79
N SER A 376 23.91 24.06 2.11
CA SER A 376 24.91 25.12 1.90
C SER A 376 24.42 26.15 0.90
N ALA A 377 25.03 27.33 0.89
CA ALA A 377 24.75 28.33 -0.12
C ALA A 377 25.03 27.76 -1.52
N GLY A 378 24.05 27.85 -2.44
CA GLY A 378 24.15 27.28 -3.79
C GLY A 378 23.87 25.77 -3.88
N ALA A 379 23.47 25.12 -2.79
CA ALA A 379 23.03 23.72 -2.79
C ALA A 379 21.88 23.49 -3.80
N ARG A 380 21.87 22.29 -4.40
CA ARG A 380 20.83 21.87 -5.34
C ARG A 380 20.00 20.75 -4.72
N VAL A 381 18.69 20.92 -4.78
CA VAL A 381 17.71 19.88 -4.44
C VAL A 381 16.94 19.56 -5.70
N ARG A 382 16.98 18.29 -6.13
CA ARG A 382 16.28 17.81 -7.31
C ARG A 382 15.34 16.70 -6.92
N ILE A 383 14.05 16.89 -7.14
CA ILE A 383 13.05 15.82 -6.99
C ILE A 383 13.19 14.89 -8.20
N VAL A 384 13.40 13.60 -7.93
CA VAL A 384 13.59 12.54 -8.96
C VAL A 384 12.41 11.59 -9.08
N THR A 385 11.37 11.80 -8.28
CA THR A 385 10.11 11.08 -8.43
C THR A 385 9.32 11.67 -9.58
N GLU A 386 9.10 10.85 -10.62
CA GLU A 386 8.02 11.13 -11.55
C GLU A 386 6.69 10.88 -10.84
N PRO A 387 5.67 11.71 -11.07
CA PRO A 387 4.33 11.45 -10.56
C PRO A 387 3.86 10.07 -11.06
N PRO A 388 2.99 9.35 -10.32
CA PRO A 388 2.37 8.14 -10.83
C PRO A 388 1.70 8.45 -12.16
N ALA A 389 1.91 7.60 -13.16
CA ALA A 389 1.32 7.77 -14.49
C ALA A 389 -0.20 8.01 -14.34
N ARG A 390 -0.67 9.06 -15.03
CA ARG A 390 -2.08 9.46 -15.06
C ARG A 390 -2.96 8.39 -15.66
#